data_916b0c88982bdafb8fa97da939f50ba5
#
_entry.id   916b0c88982bdafb8fa97da939f50ba5
#
_cell.length_a   1.000
_cell.length_b   1.000
_cell.length_c   1.000
_cell.angle_alpha   90.00
_cell.angle_beta   90.00
_cell.angle_gamma   90.00
#
_symmetry.space_group_name_H-M   'P 1'
#
loop_
_entity.id
_entity.type
_entity.pdbx_description
1 polymer ?
#
loop_
_entity_poly.entity_id
_entity_poly.type
_entity_poly.pdbx_seq_one_letter_code
_entity_poly.pdbx_strand_id
1 'polypeptide(L)'
;MIGIDGNHAVDRAKAKYMRKRPFAQFHEHTLQPQFEAELINNGSYPSGHTCRGWIFGLTLTELNPSRGNEIMKHAYEYGQSRVICGYHYQSDVDAGRLCASVGFAAVQSSDAFQKQMAKAKKEIAKVLATNKH
;
A
#
# COMPACT_ATOMS: atom_id res chain seq x y z
N MET A 1 8.88 -1.02 -9.65
CA MET A 1 9.63 -1.84 -8.68
C MET A 1 8.92 -1.86 -7.33
N ILE A 2 8.94 -0.81 -6.52
CA ILE A 2 8.39 -0.87 -5.15
C ILE A 2 6.91 -1.28 -5.05
N GLY A 3 6.08 -0.95 -6.03
CA GLY A 3 4.68 -1.40 -6.08
C GLY A 3 4.52 -2.89 -6.40
N ILE A 4 5.46 -3.48 -7.12
CA ILE A 4 5.51 -4.92 -7.42
C ILE A 4 5.94 -5.68 -6.16
N ASP A 5 6.96 -5.18 -5.47
CA ASP A 5 7.45 -5.76 -4.22
C ASP A 5 6.34 -5.77 -3.14
N GLY A 6 5.53 -4.71 -3.08
CA GLY A 6 4.37 -4.63 -2.20
C GLY A 6 3.27 -5.66 -2.50
N ASN A 7 3.08 -6.07 -3.75
CA ASN A 7 2.16 -7.16 -4.09
C ASN A 7 2.71 -8.52 -3.67
N HIS A 8 3.96 -8.82 -4.00
CA HIS A 8 4.59 -10.09 -3.63
C HIS A 8 4.61 -10.33 -2.11
N ALA A 9 4.70 -9.26 -1.32
CA ALA A 9 4.65 -9.37 0.14
C ALA A 9 3.33 -9.98 0.66
N VAL A 10 2.21 -9.82 -0.06
CA VAL A 10 0.89 -10.30 0.37
C VAL A 10 0.40 -11.55 -0.36
N ASP A 11 0.93 -11.87 -1.56
CA ASP A 11 0.38 -12.92 -2.42
C ASP A 11 0.42 -14.32 -1.76
N ARG A 12 1.52 -14.65 -1.12
CA ARG A 12 1.67 -15.94 -0.42
C ARG A 12 0.69 -16.08 0.74
N ALA A 13 0.46 -15.01 1.49
CA ALA A 13 -0.49 -15.01 2.60
C ALA A 13 -1.93 -15.08 2.06
N LYS A 14 -2.25 -14.37 0.99
CA LYS A 14 -3.56 -14.46 0.32
C LYS A 14 -3.87 -15.88 -0.12
N ALA A 15 -2.93 -16.54 -0.80
CA ALA A 15 -3.07 -17.90 -1.26
C ALA A 15 -3.23 -18.91 -0.10
N LYS A 16 -2.54 -18.68 1.03
CA LYS A 16 -2.62 -19.52 2.21
C LYS A 16 -3.95 -19.43 2.94
N TYR A 17 -4.41 -18.21 3.19
CA TYR A 17 -5.59 -17.97 4.05
C TYR A 17 -6.90 -17.98 3.29
N MET A 18 -6.93 -17.56 2.03
CA MET A 18 -8.12 -17.48 1.17
C MET A 18 -9.35 -16.94 1.91
N ARG A 19 -9.15 -15.94 2.79
CA ARG A 19 -10.21 -15.35 3.59
C ARG A 19 -11.28 -14.77 2.68
N LYS A 20 -12.55 -15.12 2.92
CA LYS A 20 -13.67 -14.50 2.21
C LYS A 20 -13.71 -13.00 2.47
N ARG A 21 -14.02 -12.23 1.43
CA ARG A 21 -14.20 -10.79 1.56
C ARG A 21 -15.50 -10.44 2.25
N PRO A 22 -15.64 -9.27 2.90
CA PRO A 22 -16.88 -8.86 3.59
C PRO A 22 -18.10 -8.99 2.70
N PHE A 23 -18.09 -8.47 1.48
CA PHE A 23 -19.21 -8.52 0.57
C PHE A 23 -19.65 -9.96 0.23
N ALA A 24 -18.70 -10.88 0.08
CA ALA A 24 -18.98 -12.29 -0.18
C ALA A 24 -19.41 -13.05 1.08
N GLN A 25 -18.99 -12.61 2.26
CA GLN A 25 -19.34 -13.23 3.53
C GLN A 25 -20.74 -12.84 3.99
N PHE A 26 -21.09 -11.57 3.84
CA PHE A 26 -22.34 -11.01 4.35
C PHE A 26 -23.41 -10.83 3.27
N HIS A 27 -23.09 -11.15 1.99
CA HIS A 27 -23.97 -10.98 0.84
C HIS A 27 -24.47 -9.53 0.68
N GLU A 28 -23.60 -8.57 0.98
CA GLU A 28 -23.84 -7.15 0.83
C GLU A 28 -22.91 -6.56 -0.23
N HIS A 29 -23.44 -5.71 -1.10
CA HIS A 29 -22.63 -5.09 -2.14
C HIS A 29 -21.62 -4.08 -1.58
N THR A 30 -20.48 -4.00 -2.24
CA THR A 30 -19.49 -2.95 -2.01
C THR A 30 -19.98 -1.62 -2.60
N LEU A 31 -19.29 -0.51 -2.29
CA LEU A 31 -19.57 0.79 -2.95
C LEU A 31 -19.26 0.79 -4.45
N GLN A 32 -18.60 -0.24 -4.96
CA GLN A 32 -18.23 -0.39 -6.37
C GLN A 32 -18.46 -1.84 -6.83
N PRO A 33 -19.74 -2.27 -6.99
CA PRO A 33 -20.08 -3.67 -7.24
C PRO A 33 -19.49 -4.24 -8.54
N GLN A 34 -19.17 -3.39 -9.50
CA GLN A 34 -18.61 -3.80 -10.79
C GLN A 34 -17.27 -4.55 -10.68
N PHE A 35 -16.55 -4.42 -9.55
CA PHE A 35 -15.27 -5.10 -9.31
C PHE A 35 -15.41 -6.39 -8.47
N GLU A 36 -16.60 -6.71 -7.98
CA GLU A 36 -16.80 -7.86 -7.08
C GLU A 36 -16.53 -9.19 -7.76
N ALA A 37 -16.95 -9.34 -9.01
CA ALA A 37 -16.76 -10.56 -9.78
C ALA A 37 -15.27 -10.93 -9.96
N GLU A 38 -14.41 -9.93 -10.13
CA GLU A 38 -12.96 -10.12 -10.21
C GLU A 38 -12.35 -10.49 -8.86
N LEU A 39 -12.89 -9.93 -7.79
CA LEU A 39 -12.31 -10.03 -6.46
C LEU A 39 -12.84 -11.20 -5.61
N ILE A 40 -13.96 -11.81 -5.99
CA ILE A 40 -14.62 -12.84 -5.17
C ILE A 40 -13.73 -14.08 -4.93
N ASN A 41 -12.89 -14.42 -5.91
CA ASN A 41 -11.97 -15.55 -5.86
C ASN A 41 -10.56 -15.16 -5.39
N ASN A 42 -10.36 -13.92 -4.97
CA ASN A 42 -9.09 -13.41 -4.48
C ASN A 42 -9.17 -13.15 -2.98
N GLY A 43 -8.35 -13.83 -2.18
CA GLY A 43 -8.37 -13.74 -0.73
C GLY A 43 -8.33 -12.30 -0.19
N SER A 44 -9.14 -12.04 0.85
CA SER A 44 -9.22 -10.72 1.49
C SER A 44 -7.95 -10.36 2.26
N TYR A 45 -7.35 -11.32 2.96
CA TYR A 45 -6.26 -11.10 3.91
C TYR A 45 -4.89 -11.49 3.34
N PRO A 46 -3.87 -10.63 3.49
CA PRO A 46 -3.90 -9.21 3.85
C PRO A 46 -4.36 -8.30 2.70
N SER A 47 -4.66 -7.02 2.98
CA SER A 47 -5.04 -6.05 1.96
C SER A 47 -3.84 -5.64 1.09
N GLY A 48 -3.85 -6.02 -0.20
CA GLY A 48 -2.81 -5.64 -1.15
C GLY A 48 -2.80 -4.15 -1.48
N HIS A 49 -3.99 -3.51 -1.59
CA HIS A 49 -4.09 -2.07 -1.78
C HIS A 49 -3.48 -1.30 -0.61
N THR A 50 -3.78 -1.72 0.62
CA THR A 50 -3.19 -1.10 1.80
C THR A 50 -1.68 -1.29 1.86
N CYS A 51 -1.20 -2.49 1.58
CA CYS A 51 0.24 -2.77 1.54
C CYS A 51 0.95 -1.85 0.53
N ARG A 52 0.40 -1.73 -0.68
CA ARG A 52 0.94 -0.85 -1.72
C ARG A 52 0.91 0.62 -1.32
N GLY A 53 -0.24 1.11 -0.84
CA GLY A 53 -0.36 2.51 -0.41
C GLY A 53 0.58 2.87 0.73
N TRP A 54 0.75 1.96 1.68
CA TRP A 54 1.63 2.16 2.83
C TRP A 54 3.12 2.17 2.44
N ILE A 55 3.57 1.25 1.58
CA ILE A 55 4.97 1.23 1.11
C ILE A 55 5.30 2.46 0.28
N PHE A 56 4.35 2.99 -0.52
CA PHE A 56 4.52 4.27 -1.19
C PHE A 56 4.60 5.43 -0.19
N GLY A 57 3.76 5.43 0.83
CA GLY A 57 3.80 6.43 1.90
C GLY A 57 5.16 6.49 2.59
N LEU A 58 5.70 5.34 3.01
CA LEU A 58 7.03 5.23 3.61
C LEU A 58 8.12 5.75 2.68
N THR A 59 8.09 5.34 1.42
CA THR A 59 9.08 5.78 0.42
C THR A 59 9.03 7.28 0.17
N LEU A 60 7.84 7.83 0.00
CA LEU A 60 7.65 9.27 -0.24
C LEU A 60 8.03 10.11 0.97
N THR A 61 7.75 9.62 2.18
CA THR A 61 8.18 10.27 3.42
C THR A 61 9.71 10.35 3.52
N GLU A 62 10.42 9.30 3.12
CA GLU A 62 11.88 9.34 3.08
C GLU A 62 12.42 10.30 2.01
N LEU A 63 11.70 10.45 0.89
CA LEU A 63 12.04 11.39 -0.18
C LEU A 63 11.72 12.85 0.18
N ASN A 64 10.66 13.09 0.94
CA ASN A 64 10.21 14.42 1.35
C ASN A 64 9.77 14.46 2.82
N PRO A 65 10.71 14.41 3.77
CA PRO A 65 10.40 14.35 5.21
C PRO A 65 9.61 15.55 5.72
N SER A 66 9.75 16.72 5.09
CA SER A 66 9.02 17.94 5.50
C SER A 66 7.50 17.80 5.35
N ARG A 67 7.02 16.91 4.48
CA ARG A 67 5.61 16.57 4.30
C ARG A 67 5.25 15.18 4.81
N GLY A 68 6.10 14.58 5.62
CA GLY A 68 5.93 13.19 6.08
C GLY A 68 4.59 12.92 6.74
N ASN A 69 4.11 13.82 7.60
CA ASN A 69 2.82 13.67 8.28
C ASN A 69 1.63 13.64 7.30
N GLU A 70 1.61 14.52 6.30
CA GLU A 70 0.56 14.57 5.28
C GLU A 70 0.59 13.31 4.40
N ILE A 71 1.77 12.90 3.99
CA ILE A 71 1.98 11.69 3.17
C ILE A 71 1.48 10.45 3.91
N MET A 72 1.88 10.29 5.17
CA MET A 72 1.48 9.13 5.97
C MET A 72 0.00 9.13 6.34
N LYS A 73 -0.58 10.31 6.57
CA LYS A 73 -2.03 10.46 6.74
C LYS A 73 -2.77 9.96 5.49
N HIS A 74 -2.36 10.40 4.31
CA HIS A 74 -2.97 9.97 3.06
C HIS A 74 -2.82 8.45 2.83
N ALA A 75 -1.64 7.89 3.09
CA ALA A 75 -1.39 6.44 3.00
C ALA A 75 -2.28 5.64 3.99
N TYR A 76 -2.51 6.19 5.18
CA TYR A 76 -3.42 5.60 6.16
C TYR A 76 -4.87 5.62 5.66
N GLU A 77 -5.36 6.78 5.21
CA GLU A 77 -6.72 6.97 4.70
C GLU A 77 -6.99 6.12 3.47
N TYR A 78 -6.01 5.96 2.58
CA TYR A 78 -6.09 5.07 1.44
C TYR A 78 -6.36 3.61 1.87
N GLY A 79 -5.68 3.12 2.90
CA GLY A 79 -5.96 1.81 3.49
C GLY A 79 -7.37 1.73 4.09
N GLN A 80 -7.79 2.75 4.86
CA GLN A 80 -9.11 2.78 5.50
C GLN A 80 -10.26 2.83 4.49
N SER A 81 -10.05 3.47 3.34
CA SER A 81 -11.05 3.48 2.26
C SER A 81 -11.46 2.07 1.84
N ARG A 82 -10.59 1.07 1.99
CA ARG A 82 -10.88 -0.32 1.62
C ARG A 82 -11.89 -0.98 2.56
N VAL A 83 -11.91 -0.56 3.83
CA VAL A 83 -12.92 -0.98 4.81
C VAL A 83 -14.25 -0.27 4.52
N ILE A 84 -14.21 1.05 4.33
CA ILE A 84 -15.39 1.88 4.03
C ILE A 84 -16.09 1.38 2.76
N CYS A 85 -15.32 1.02 1.73
CA CYS A 85 -15.87 0.48 0.48
C CYS A 85 -16.42 -0.95 0.59
N GLY A 86 -16.19 -1.67 1.70
CA GLY A 86 -16.68 -3.03 1.89
C GLY A 86 -15.80 -4.13 1.27
N TYR A 87 -14.59 -3.81 0.82
CA TYR A 87 -13.69 -4.79 0.20
C TYR A 87 -12.88 -5.61 1.19
N HIS A 88 -12.58 -5.05 2.36
CA HIS A 88 -11.67 -5.61 3.34
C HIS A 88 -12.17 -5.41 4.77
N TYR A 89 -11.80 -6.31 5.67
CA TYR A 89 -11.94 -6.12 7.12
C TYR A 89 -10.82 -5.20 7.63
N GLN A 90 -11.05 -4.59 8.79
CA GLN A 90 -10.00 -3.78 9.45
C GLN A 90 -8.71 -4.58 9.65
N SER A 91 -8.80 -5.83 10.08
CA SER A 91 -7.64 -6.71 10.28
C SER A 91 -6.84 -7.00 8.98
N ASP A 92 -7.49 -6.99 7.80
CA ASP A 92 -6.79 -7.14 6.52
C ASP A 92 -5.95 -5.89 6.22
N VAL A 93 -6.50 -4.72 6.54
CA VAL A 93 -5.86 -3.42 6.35
C VAL A 93 -4.67 -3.26 7.29
N ASP A 94 -4.84 -3.60 8.57
CA ASP A 94 -3.76 -3.54 9.56
C ASP A 94 -2.61 -4.49 9.20
N ALA A 95 -2.93 -5.73 8.80
CA ALA A 95 -1.94 -6.68 8.30
C ALA A 95 -1.25 -6.20 7.02
N GLY A 96 -1.97 -5.51 6.14
CA GLY A 96 -1.40 -4.90 4.94
C GLY A 96 -0.32 -3.86 5.25
N ARG A 97 -0.56 -3.00 6.25
CA ARG A 97 0.44 -2.02 6.73
C ARG A 97 1.66 -2.72 7.34
N LEU A 98 1.42 -3.76 8.15
CA LEU A 98 2.51 -4.54 8.75
C LEU A 98 3.38 -5.20 7.69
N CYS A 99 2.78 -5.87 6.70
CA CYS A 99 3.50 -6.48 5.58
C CYS A 99 4.34 -5.43 4.82
N ALA A 100 3.76 -4.26 4.55
CA ALA A 100 4.47 -3.16 3.88
C ALA A 100 5.66 -2.66 4.69
N SER A 101 5.50 -2.51 6.01
CA SER A 101 6.56 -2.02 6.90
C SER A 101 7.73 -3.01 6.96
N VAL A 102 7.45 -4.31 7.07
CA VAL A 102 8.47 -5.36 7.03
C VAL A 102 9.15 -5.42 5.66
N GLY A 103 8.37 -5.37 4.57
CA GLY A 103 8.91 -5.35 3.21
C GLY A 103 9.78 -4.13 2.94
N PHE A 104 9.36 -2.94 3.40
CA PHE A 104 10.14 -1.71 3.28
C PHE A 104 11.47 -1.81 4.05
N ALA A 105 11.46 -2.29 5.30
CA ALA A 105 12.67 -2.49 6.07
C ALA A 105 13.66 -3.44 5.38
N ALA A 106 13.16 -4.51 4.75
CA ALA A 106 13.99 -5.46 4.01
C ALA A 106 14.62 -4.85 2.76
N VAL A 107 13.86 -4.09 1.95
CA VAL A 107 14.41 -3.48 0.72
C VAL A 107 15.32 -2.28 1.02
N GLN A 108 15.07 -1.58 2.13
CA GLN A 108 15.82 -0.40 2.53
C GLN A 108 17.32 -0.70 2.76
N SER A 109 17.64 -1.93 3.15
CA SER A 109 19.04 -2.39 3.34
C SER A 109 19.78 -2.70 2.04
N SER A 110 19.09 -2.74 0.88
CA SER A 110 19.73 -3.09 -0.39
C SER A 110 20.41 -1.89 -1.06
N ASP A 111 21.62 -2.11 -1.58
CA ASP A 111 22.39 -1.10 -2.33
C ASP A 111 21.61 -0.56 -3.54
N ALA A 112 20.85 -1.43 -4.23
CA ALA A 112 20.05 -1.05 -5.38
C ALA A 112 18.97 -0.04 -5.01
N PHE A 113 18.27 -0.28 -3.89
CA PHE A 113 17.27 0.64 -3.36
C PHE A 113 17.90 1.97 -2.95
N GLN A 114 19.00 1.96 -2.20
CA GLN A 114 19.68 3.17 -1.75
C GLN A 114 20.19 4.03 -2.92
N LYS A 115 20.76 3.41 -3.95
CA LYS A 115 21.16 4.11 -5.17
C LYS A 115 19.98 4.77 -5.89
N GLN A 116 18.85 4.09 -5.97
CA GLN A 116 17.65 4.63 -6.59
C GLN A 116 17.04 5.78 -5.77
N MET A 117 17.00 5.65 -4.45
CA MET A 117 16.55 6.71 -3.53
C MET A 117 17.42 7.97 -3.65
N ALA A 118 18.75 7.81 -3.74
CA ALA A 118 19.66 8.94 -3.93
C ALA A 118 19.40 9.69 -5.26
N LYS A 119 19.08 8.95 -6.35
CA LYS A 119 18.68 9.57 -7.62
C LYS A 119 17.36 10.33 -7.48
N ALA A 120 16.34 9.70 -6.91
CA ALA A 120 15.02 10.31 -6.72
C ALA A 120 15.09 11.57 -5.84
N LYS A 121 15.87 11.58 -4.77
CA LYS A 121 16.11 12.78 -3.94
C LYS A 121 16.70 13.93 -4.75
N LYS A 122 17.67 13.67 -5.65
CA LYS A 122 18.26 14.70 -6.51
C LYS A 122 17.23 15.26 -7.51
N GLU A 123 16.37 14.41 -8.09
CA GLU A 123 15.32 14.84 -9.02
C GLU A 123 14.27 15.71 -8.32
N ILE A 124 13.78 15.29 -7.16
CA ILE A 124 12.83 16.07 -6.36
C ILE A 124 13.42 17.43 -5.98
N ALA A 125 14.68 17.49 -5.54
CA ALA A 125 15.32 18.74 -5.19
C ALA A 125 15.37 19.73 -6.38
N LYS A 126 15.62 19.25 -7.59
CA LYS A 126 15.57 20.08 -8.82
C LYS A 126 14.16 20.63 -9.07
N VAL A 127 13.14 19.76 -9.01
CA VAL A 127 11.73 20.18 -9.25
C VAL A 127 11.28 21.21 -8.21
N LEU A 128 11.63 21.00 -6.93
CA LEU A 128 11.27 21.95 -5.87
C LEU A 128 12.01 23.29 -6.01
N ALA A 129 13.22 23.29 -6.57
CA ALA A 129 13.95 24.54 -6.84
C ALA A 129 13.34 25.35 -8.00
N THR A 130 12.83 24.66 -9.04
CA THR A 130 12.18 25.31 -10.19
C THR A 130 10.78 25.86 -9.91
N ASN A 131 10.06 25.30 -8.92
CA ASN A 131 8.70 25.70 -8.56
C ASN A 131 8.63 26.81 -7.48
N LYS A 132 9.76 27.45 -7.14
CA LYS A 132 9.81 28.56 -6.18
C LYS A 132 9.63 29.96 -6.84
N HIS A 133 9.04 30.01 -8.03
CA HIS A 133 8.71 31.26 -8.73
C HIS A 133 7.21 31.43 -8.91
#